data_d5cd4d80bfbdc166f0364083b4c9e2ed
#
_entry.id   d5cd4d80bfbdc166f0364083b4c9e2ed
#
_cell.length_a   1.000
_cell.length_b   1.000
_cell.length_c   1.000
_cell.angle_alpha   90.00
_cell.angle_beta   90.00
_cell.angle_gamma   90.00
#
_symmetry.space_group_name_H-M   'P 1'
#
loop_
_entity.id
_entity.type
_entity.pdbx_description
1 polymer ?
#
loop_
_entity_poly.entity_id
_entity_poly.type
_entity_poly.pdbx_seq_one_letter_code
_entity_poly.pdbx_strand_id
1 'polypeptide(L)'
;MLNDGVHFVEWSDAGDLIKGDISNNTTKAEILISKSALIWEDKQIVVAGFEFNANEQKVLLWSAPKAIYRRSFEAFYFLYDLNTKKLEALDADHSPQTLAEYSPDGKKVSFIHGNDIFIKDLASGKVSKITEDGKRNKIINGTTDWVYEEE
;
A
#
# COMPACT_ATOMS: atom_id res chain seq x y z
N MET A 1 14.48 -4.31 -2.77
CA MET A 1 15.42 -5.14 -2.00
C MET A 1 14.73 -5.54 -0.73
N LEU A 2 14.78 -6.83 -0.35
CA LEU A 2 14.27 -7.32 0.93
C LEU A 2 15.28 -7.07 2.05
N ASN A 3 14.85 -7.24 3.31
CA ASN A 3 15.66 -6.97 4.51
C ASN A 3 16.93 -7.83 4.61
N ASP A 4 16.97 -8.99 3.94
CA ASP A 4 18.13 -9.87 3.90
C ASP A 4 19.29 -9.34 3.02
N GLY A 5 19.04 -8.30 2.22
CA GLY A 5 20.04 -7.69 1.34
C GLY A 5 20.48 -8.56 0.15
N VAL A 6 19.84 -9.70 -0.08
CA VAL A 6 20.16 -10.66 -1.13
C VAL A 6 19.03 -10.78 -2.15
N HIS A 7 17.80 -10.71 -1.70
CA HIS A 7 16.64 -10.86 -2.55
C HIS A 7 16.07 -9.51 -2.99
N PHE A 8 15.60 -9.46 -4.22
CA PHE A 8 14.82 -8.34 -4.75
C PHE A 8 13.39 -8.78 -5.09
N VAL A 9 12.51 -7.81 -5.20
CA VAL A 9 11.12 -8.03 -5.59
C VAL A 9 10.77 -7.09 -6.73
N GLU A 10 10.13 -7.62 -7.76
CA GLU A 10 9.70 -6.88 -8.93
C GLU A 10 8.44 -7.48 -9.56
N TRP A 11 7.81 -6.74 -10.47
CA TRP A 11 6.73 -7.25 -11.30
C TRP A 11 7.30 -7.97 -12.52
N SER A 12 6.85 -9.19 -12.75
CA SER A 12 7.14 -9.93 -13.97
C SER A 12 6.31 -9.40 -15.16
N ASP A 13 6.72 -9.72 -16.38
CA ASP A 13 5.96 -9.40 -17.61
C ASP A 13 4.55 -10.05 -17.59
N ALA A 14 4.38 -11.16 -16.88
CA ALA A 14 3.09 -11.81 -16.68
C ALA A 14 2.17 -11.07 -15.70
N GLY A 15 2.71 -10.11 -14.94
CA GLY A 15 2.00 -9.35 -13.92
C GLY A 15 1.95 -10.01 -12.55
N ASP A 16 2.85 -10.97 -12.29
CA ASP A 16 3.05 -11.57 -10.96
C ASP A 16 4.10 -10.76 -10.19
N LEU A 17 3.94 -10.61 -8.89
CA LEU A 17 4.99 -10.10 -8.02
C LEU A 17 5.95 -11.25 -7.70
N ILE A 18 7.20 -11.12 -8.12
CA ILE A 18 8.20 -12.17 -8.00
C ILE A 18 9.36 -11.74 -7.11
N LYS A 19 9.97 -12.73 -6.46
CA LYS A 19 11.19 -12.59 -5.67
C LYS A 19 12.34 -13.27 -6.39
N GLY A 20 13.41 -12.54 -6.65
CA GLY A 20 14.64 -13.03 -7.26
C GLY A 20 15.83 -12.93 -6.32
N ASP A 21 16.89 -13.66 -6.64
CA ASP A 21 18.16 -13.68 -5.90
C ASP A 21 19.24 -12.97 -6.72
N ILE A 22 19.86 -11.92 -6.18
CA ILE A 22 20.92 -11.15 -6.86
C ILE A 22 22.18 -12.00 -7.04
N SER A 23 22.46 -12.91 -6.11
CA SER A 23 23.68 -13.72 -6.12
C SER A 23 23.61 -14.87 -7.13
N ASN A 24 22.43 -15.21 -7.63
CA ASN A 24 22.20 -16.38 -8.48
C ASN A 24 21.16 -16.15 -9.58
N ASN A 25 21.62 -15.67 -10.74
CA ASN A 25 20.77 -15.41 -11.92
C ASN A 25 20.16 -16.68 -12.54
N THR A 26 20.57 -17.87 -12.10
CA THR A 26 20.07 -19.14 -12.66
C THR A 26 18.92 -19.71 -11.85
N THR A 27 18.68 -19.18 -10.64
CA THR A 27 17.56 -19.60 -9.82
C THR A 27 16.26 -19.03 -10.39
N LYS A 28 15.27 -19.90 -10.59
CA LYS A 28 13.94 -19.46 -11.02
C LYS A 28 13.34 -18.58 -9.94
N ALA A 29 12.85 -17.41 -10.32
CA ALA A 29 12.17 -16.49 -9.40
C ALA A 29 10.95 -17.15 -8.72
N GLU A 30 10.78 -16.89 -7.45
CA GLU A 30 9.63 -17.32 -6.65
C GLU A 30 8.45 -16.35 -6.87
N ILE A 31 7.25 -16.87 -7.15
CA ILE A 31 6.04 -16.04 -7.21
C ILE A 31 5.54 -15.79 -5.79
N LEU A 32 5.61 -14.53 -5.34
CA LEU A 32 5.05 -14.10 -4.07
C LEU A 32 3.54 -13.86 -4.16
N ILE A 33 3.11 -13.12 -5.20
CA ILE A 33 1.71 -12.82 -5.46
C ILE A 33 1.43 -13.06 -6.94
N SER A 34 0.56 -14.00 -7.25
CA SER A 34 0.15 -14.20 -8.63
C SER A 34 -0.85 -13.14 -9.07
N LYS A 35 -0.80 -12.74 -10.34
CA LYS A 35 -1.78 -11.84 -10.94
C LYS A 35 -3.22 -12.32 -10.69
N SER A 36 -3.45 -13.63 -10.77
CA SER A 36 -4.78 -14.22 -10.54
C SER A 36 -5.30 -14.06 -9.12
N ALA A 37 -4.43 -13.80 -8.13
CA ALA A 37 -4.82 -13.53 -6.75
C ALA A 37 -5.21 -12.05 -6.51
N LEU A 38 -4.94 -11.17 -7.47
CA LEU A 38 -5.22 -9.74 -7.38
C LEU A 38 -6.62 -9.42 -7.93
N ILE A 39 -7.65 -10.01 -7.32
CA ILE A 39 -9.04 -9.79 -7.68
C ILE A 39 -9.78 -9.20 -6.47
N TRP A 40 -10.46 -8.09 -6.70
CA TRP A 40 -11.34 -7.44 -5.73
C TRP A 40 -12.69 -7.15 -6.37
N GLU A 41 -13.79 -7.57 -5.74
CA GLU A 41 -15.16 -7.40 -6.26
C GLU A 41 -15.32 -7.87 -7.72
N ASP A 42 -14.80 -9.06 -8.01
CA ASP A 42 -14.81 -9.70 -9.34
C ASP A 42 -14.03 -8.93 -10.42
N LYS A 43 -13.21 -7.95 -10.04
CA LYS A 43 -12.36 -7.17 -10.95
C LYS A 43 -10.89 -7.43 -10.71
N GLN A 44 -10.15 -7.55 -11.80
CA GLN A 44 -8.69 -7.60 -11.75
C GLN A 44 -8.13 -6.25 -11.30
N ILE A 45 -7.34 -6.24 -10.22
CA ILE A 45 -6.62 -5.05 -9.78
C ILE A 45 -5.35 -4.89 -10.62
N VAL A 46 -5.17 -3.70 -11.19
CA VAL A 46 -3.93 -3.29 -11.82
C VAL A 46 -3.11 -2.54 -10.77
N VAL A 47 -2.09 -3.19 -10.24
CA VAL A 47 -1.23 -2.62 -9.19
C VAL A 47 -0.26 -1.62 -9.79
N ALA A 48 -0.21 -0.42 -9.21
CA ALA A 48 0.72 0.66 -9.60
C ALA A 48 1.99 0.68 -8.73
N GLY A 49 1.92 0.12 -7.51
CA GLY A 49 3.07 0.00 -6.64
C GLY A 49 2.77 -0.81 -5.38
N PHE A 50 3.81 -1.08 -4.60
CA PHE A 50 3.72 -1.91 -3.41
C PHE A 50 4.75 -1.50 -2.35
N GLU A 51 4.46 -1.85 -1.10
CA GLU A 51 5.33 -1.70 0.06
C GLU A 51 5.18 -2.91 0.99
N PHE A 52 6.28 -3.43 1.52
CA PHE A 52 6.26 -4.49 2.52
C PHE A 52 6.19 -3.90 3.93
N ASN A 53 5.51 -4.61 4.82
CA ASN A 53 5.64 -4.31 6.24
C ASN A 53 7.01 -4.78 6.79
N ALA A 54 7.36 -4.36 8.01
CA ALA A 54 8.68 -4.58 8.61
C ALA A 54 9.15 -6.05 8.63
N ASN A 55 8.26 -7.02 8.74
CA ASN A 55 8.60 -8.45 8.74
C ASN A 55 8.38 -9.15 7.39
N GLU A 56 8.09 -8.39 6.33
CA GLU A 56 7.91 -8.87 4.96
C GLU A 56 6.84 -9.96 4.79
N GLN A 57 5.83 -9.98 5.67
CA GLN A 57 4.73 -10.93 5.59
C GLN A 57 3.44 -10.36 5.00
N LYS A 58 3.33 -9.03 4.98
CA LYS A 58 2.20 -8.31 4.40
C LYS A 58 2.68 -7.28 3.40
N VAL A 59 1.90 -7.12 2.34
CA VAL A 59 2.18 -6.18 1.27
C VAL A 59 1.04 -5.18 1.16
N LEU A 60 1.35 -3.90 1.29
CA LEU A 60 0.45 -2.81 0.94
C LEU A 60 0.56 -2.56 -0.56
N LEU A 61 -0.54 -2.68 -1.26
CA LEU A 61 -0.64 -2.49 -2.70
C LEU A 61 -1.48 -1.26 -2.99
N TRP A 62 -1.18 -0.52 -4.06
CA TRP A 62 -2.09 0.53 -4.52
C TRP A 62 -2.35 0.45 -6.01
N SER A 63 -3.54 0.89 -6.39
CA SER A 63 -4.01 0.88 -7.77
C SER A 63 -4.68 2.20 -8.15
N ALA A 64 -4.76 2.46 -9.45
CA ALA A 64 -5.40 3.63 -10.03
C ALA A 64 -4.98 4.96 -9.37
N PRO A 65 -3.67 5.25 -9.22
CA PRO A 65 -3.21 6.48 -8.60
C PRO A 65 -3.66 7.66 -9.43
N LYS A 66 -4.20 8.68 -8.75
CA LYS A 66 -4.58 9.94 -9.32
C LYS A 66 -3.78 11.04 -8.65
N ALA A 67 -2.95 11.74 -9.41
CA ALA A 67 -2.11 12.81 -8.89
C ALA A 67 -2.95 13.91 -8.25
N ILE A 68 -2.50 14.37 -7.08
CA ILE A 68 -3.02 15.54 -6.39
C ILE A 68 -2.12 16.73 -6.72
N TYR A 69 -0.83 16.59 -6.43
CA TYR A 69 0.24 17.54 -6.72
C TYR A 69 1.44 16.80 -7.34
N ARG A 70 2.63 17.39 -7.26
CA ARG A 70 3.86 16.88 -7.88
C ARG A 70 4.24 15.48 -7.39
N ARG A 71 4.08 15.20 -6.10
CA ARG A 71 4.52 13.96 -5.45
C ARG A 71 3.38 13.20 -4.80
N SER A 72 2.29 13.87 -4.43
CA SER A 72 1.15 13.25 -3.77
C SER A 72 0.11 12.73 -4.76
N PHE A 73 -0.51 11.64 -4.39
CA PHE A 73 -1.61 11.04 -5.14
C PHE A 73 -2.62 10.41 -4.19
N GLU A 74 -3.85 10.31 -4.64
CA GLU A 74 -4.86 9.44 -4.05
C GLU A 74 -4.94 8.12 -4.82
N ALA A 75 -5.18 7.01 -4.13
CA ALA A 75 -5.29 5.70 -4.75
C ALA A 75 -6.21 4.77 -3.96
N PHE A 76 -6.58 3.65 -4.55
CA PHE A 76 -7.20 2.54 -3.84
C PHE A 76 -6.11 1.65 -3.28
N TYR A 77 -6.09 1.48 -1.95
CA TYR A 77 -5.09 0.69 -1.26
C TYR A 77 -5.66 -0.66 -0.82
N PHE A 78 -4.82 -1.68 -0.92
CA PHE A 78 -5.14 -3.07 -0.56
C PHE A 78 -4.04 -3.65 0.30
N LEU A 79 -4.42 -4.59 1.16
CA LEU A 79 -3.50 -5.40 1.96
C LEU A 79 -3.49 -6.82 1.42
N TYR A 80 -2.31 -7.36 1.16
CA TYR A 80 -2.14 -8.76 0.80
C TYR A 80 -1.29 -9.46 1.86
N ASP A 81 -1.81 -10.53 2.42
CA ASP A 81 -1.09 -11.37 3.39
C ASP A 81 -0.43 -12.54 2.66
N LEU A 82 0.90 -12.60 2.71
CA LEU A 82 1.68 -13.62 1.99
C LEU A 82 1.52 -15.02 2.56
N ASN A 83 1.17 -15.15 3.84
CA ASN A 83 0.97 -16.44 4.48
C ASN A 83 -0.40 -17.04 4.15
N THR A 84 -1.44 -16.24 4.27
CA THR A 84 -2.81 -16.69 4.02
C THR A 84 -3.26 -16.54 2.57
N LYS A 85 -2.46 -15.84 1.73
CA LYS A 85 -2.76 -15.51 0.34
C LYS A 85 -4.06 -14.71 0.17
N LYS A 86 -4.43 -13.93 1.18
CA LYS A 86 -5.66 -13.17 1.20
C LYS A 86 -5.41 -11.72 0.81
N LEU A 87 -6.24 -11.21 -0.09
CA LEU A 87 -6.33 -9.80 -0.46
C LEU A 87 -7.54 -9.17 0.23
N GLU A 88 -7.37 -7.98 0.77
CA GLU A 88 -8.46 -7.16 1.31
C GLU A 88 -8.24 -5.68 1.00
N ALA A 89 -9.31 -4.87 0.91
CA ALA A 89 -9.16 -3.43 0.86
C ALA A 89 -8.57 -2.90 2.17
N LEU A 90 -7.72 -1.88 2.10
CA LEU A 90 -7.22 -1.20 3.29
C LEU A 90 -8.38 -0.68 4.14
N ASP A 91 -9.25 0.09 3.52
CA ASP A 91 -10.54 0.52 4.07
C ASP A 91 -11.48 0.88 2.92
N ALA A 92 -12.57 0.13 2.77
CA ALA A 92 -13.53 0.34 1.69
C ALA A 92 -14.41 1.58 1.94
N ASP A 93 -14.69 1.89 3.21
CA ASP A 93 -15.59 3.00 3.59
C ASP A 93 -14.92 4.37 3.41
N HIS A 94 -13.60 4.44 3.53
CA HIS A 94 -12.82 5.66 3.39
C HIS A 94 -11.82 5.53 2.25
N SER A 95 -12.30 5.40 1.02
CA SER A 95 -11.48 5.32 -0.20
C SER A 95 -11.92 6.35 -1.24
N PRO A 96 -11.04 6.85 -2.14
CA PRO A 96 -9.60 6.59 -2.16
C PRO A 96 -8.86 7.20 -0.96
N GLN A 97 -7.65 6.68 -0.69
CA GLN A 97 -6.78 7.15 0.39
C GLN A 97 -5.54 7.85 -0.17
N THR A 98 -4.88 8.64 0.68
CA THR A 98 -3.56 9.22 0.42
C THR A 98 -2.59 8.82 1.53
N LEU A 99 -1.29 8.75 1.23
CA LEU A 99 -0.21 8.51 2.18
C LEU A 99 -0.47 7.32 3.10
N ALA A 100 -0.88 6.19 2.53
CA ALA A 100 -1.02 4.97 3.30
C ALA A 100 0.38 4.37 3.57
N GLU A 101 0.73 4.20 4.85
CA GLU A 101 2.05 3.76 5.30
C GLU A 101 1.94 2.80 6.49
N TYR A 102 2.85 1.82 6.55
CA TYR A 102 2.97 0.96 7.72
C TYR A 102 3.55 1.69 8.92
N SER A 103 3.11 1.32 10.12
CA SER A 103 3.84 1.66 11.35
C SER A 103 5.20 0.94 11.36
N PRO A 104 6.23 1.48 12.06
CA PRO A 104 7.56 0.87 12.11
C PRO A 104 7.57 -0.58 12.62
N ASP A 105 6.61 -0.95 13.45
CA ASP A 105 6.45 -2.33 13.94
C ASP A 105 5.62 -3.22 13.00
N GLY A 106 5.13 -2.67 11.88
CA GLY A 106 4.36 -3.36 10.86
C GLY A 106 2.97 -3.84 11.29
N LYS A 107 2.45 -3.35 12.43
CA LYS A 107 1.17 -3.81 12.99
C LYS A 107 -0.03 -2.95 12.63
N LYS A 108 0.22 -1.74 12.16
CA LYS A 108 -0.81 -0.78 11.78
C LYS A 108 -0.50 -0.17 10.42
N VAL A 109 -1.53 0.39 9.81
CA VAL A 109 -1.39 1.25 8.63
C VAL A 109 -2.10 2.56 8.92
N SER A 110 -1.38 3.68 8.76
CA SER A 110 -1.99 5.01 8.76
C SER A 110 -2.34 5.40 7.33
N PHE A 111 -3.40 6.17 7.17
CA PHE A 111 -3.78 6.75 5.87
C PHE A 111 -4.60 8.02 6.07
N ILE A 112 -4.74 8.80 5.01
CA ILE A 112 -5.54 10.03 5.00
C ILE A 112 -6.71 9.86 4.06
N HIS A 113 -7.88 10.30 4.50
CA HIS A 113 -9.08 10.44 3.68
C HIS A 113 -9.85 11.69 4.12
N GLY A 114 -10.29 12.51 3.15
CA GLY A 114 -11.09 13.72 3.42
C GLY A 114 -10.39 14.75 4.33
N ASN A 115 -9.06 14.85 4.32
CA ASN A 115 -8.20 15.67 5.18
C ASN A 115 -8.13 15.23 6.66
N ASP A 116 -8.57 14.02 6.98
CA ASP A 116 -8.43 13.42 8.31
C ASP A 116 -7.55 12.18 8.28
N ILE A 117 -6.87 11.95 9.41
CA ILE A 117 -5.98 10.82 9.62
C ILE A 117 -6.76 9.64 10.17
N PHE A 118 -6.51 8.47 9.61
CA PHE A 118 -7.06 7.19 10.04
C PHE A 118 -5.93 6.21 10.34
N ILE A 119 -6.20 5.27 11.23
CA ILE A 119 -5.29 4.15 11.52
C ILE A 119 -6.09 2.85 11.50
N LYS A 120 -5.62 1.87 10.71
CA LYS A 120 -6.09 0.49 10.74
C LYS A 120 -5.14 -0.36 11.57
N ASP A 121 -5.66 -1.05 12.59
CA ASP A 121 -4.97 -2.12 13.31
C ASP A 121 -5.09 -3.42 12.53
N LEU A 122 -3.96 -4.02 12.16
CA LEU A 122 -3.93 -5.17 11.25
C LEU A 122 -4.31 -6.50 11.93
N ALA A 123 -4.26 -6.56 13.24
CA ALA A 123 -4.65 -7.76 13.98
C ALA A 123 -6.17 -7.84 14.18
N SER A 124 -6.79 -6.73 14.54
CA SER A 124 -8.24 -6.65 14.77
C SER A 124 -9.06 -6.24 13.54
N GLY A 125 -8.39 -5.67 12.51
CA GLY A 125 -9.05 -5.06 11.35
C GLY A 125 -9.75 -3.74 11.66
N LYS A 126 -9.67 -3.25 12.92
CA LYS A 126 -10.36 -2.03 13.35
C LYS A 126 -9.71 -0.79 12.72
N VAL A 127 -10.54 0.04 12.08
CA VAL A 127 -10.18 1.38 11.64
C VAL A 127 -10.62 2.40 12.70
N SER A 128 -9.73 3.32 13.02
CA SER A 128 -9.99 4.42 13.97
C SER A 128 -9.67 5.74 13.29
N LYS A 129 -10.61 6.66 13.30
CA LYS A 129 -10.41 8.05 12.92
C LYS A 129 -9.66 8.78 14.04
N ILE A 130 -8.55 9.44 13.72
CA ILE A 130 -7.65 10.09 14.68
C ILE A 130 -7.92 11.58 14.79
N THR A 131 -8.21 12.23 13.66
CA THR A 131 -8.60 13.63 13.60
C THR A 131 -10.03 13.75 13.08
N GLU A 132 -10.76 14.79 13.50
CA GLU A 132 -12.18 14.94 13.15
C GLU A 132 -12.52 16.33 12.58
N ASP A 133 -11.51 17.19 12.46
CA ASP A 133 -11.66 18.60 12.10
C ASP A 133 -11.20 18.90 10.67
N GLY A 134 -10.82 17.87 9.92
CA GLY A 134 -10.37 17.99 8.54
C GLY A 134 -11.39 18.70 7.64
N LYS A 135 -10.95 19.74 6.96
CA LYS A 135 -11.82 20.56 6.12
C LYS A 135 -11.06 21.08 4.90
N ARG A 136 -11.56 20.74 3.73
CA ARG A 136 -10.96 21.18 2.45
C ARG A 136 -10.64 22.67 2.45
N ASN A 137 -9.41 23.02 2.08
CA ASN A 137 -8.86 24.38 2.01
C ASN A 137 -8.87 25.16 3.34
N LYS A 138 -8.97 24.46 4.48
CA LYS A 138 -8.95 25.10 5.80
C LYS A 138 -8.10 24.34 6.82
N ILE A 139 -8.33 23.04 6.99
CA ILE A 139 -7.62 22.20 7.95
C ILE A 139 -7.22 20.92 7.21
N ILE A 140 -5.92 20.73 7.09
CA ILE A 140 -5.31 19.58 6.40
C ILE A 140 -4.52 18.82 7.46
N ASN A 141 -4.97 17.62 7.79
CA ASN A 141 -4.29 16.77 8.75
C ASN A 141 -3.43 15.73 8.02
N GLY A 142 -2.17 15.61 8.45
CA GLY A 142 -1.27 14.53 8.03
C GLY A 142 -0.59 14.69 6.67
N THR A 143 -0.85 15.77 5.93
CA THR A 143 -0.18 16.07 4.66
C THR A 143 0.16 17.55 4.56
N THR A 144 1.04 17.89 3.64
CA THR A 144 1.39 19.28 3.33
C THR A 144 0.35 19.91 2.41
N ASP A 145 0.35 21.23 2.36
CA ASP A 145 -0.38 21.97 1.34
C ASP A 145 0.43 22.06 0.03
N TRP A 146 -0.19 22.66 -0.98
CA TRP A 146 0.42 22.85 -2.30
C TRP A 146 1.78 23.56 -2.26
N VAL A 147 1.93 24.60 -1.44
CA VAL A 147 3.16 25.41 -1.39
C VAL A 147 4.36 24.56 -0.99
N TYR A 148 4.22 23.78 0.09
CA TYR A 148 5.32 22.95 0.61
C TYR A 148 5.64 21.71 -0.25
N GLU A 149 4.74 21.33 -1.14
CA GLU A 149 4.97 20.19 -2.02
C GLU A 149 5.59 20.59 -3.36
N GLU A 150 5.23 21.76 -3.89
CA GLU A 150 5.66 22.22 -5.22
C GLU A 150 6.97 23.04 -5.22
N GLU A 151 7.39 23.58 -4.07
CA GLU A 151 8.67 24.27 -3.89
C GLU A 151 9.78 23.25 -3.50
#